data_8c06f8d0b876057c6b8f4563620539f4
#
_entry.id   8c06f8d0b876057c6b8f4563620539f4
#
_cell.length_a   1.000
_cell.length_b   1.000
_cell.length_c   1.000
_cell.angle_alpha   90.00
_cell.angle_beta   90.00
_cell.angle_gamma   90.00
#
_symmetry.space_group_name_H-M   'P 1'
#
loop_
_entity.id
_entity.type
_entity.pdbx_description
1 polymer ?
#
loop_
_entity_poly.entity_id
_entity_poly.type
_entity_poly.pdbx_seq_one_letter_code
_entity_poly.pdbx_strand_id
1 'polypeptide(L)'
;LIFKERSFSPSLILCVPMFGTLTGLLWLKIKNTEISPSLLNKWFKLCGITLLVMVVTIPVYTNIIENKIESEGYSICNWYGRGSIGAPDIWVSSQSYCIKEGFKVRVELIDWLKHQTTKPTPKDVTNKINELLTNKL
;
A
#
# COMPACT_ATOMS: atom_id res chain seq x y z
N LEU A 1 4.02 -4.42 -17.01
CA LEU A 1 4.83 -3.22 -17.21
C LEU A 1 4.98 -2.39 -15.94
N ILE A 2 3.90 -2.15 -15.23
CA ILE A 2 3.85 -1.48 -13.94
C ILE A 2 2.99 -2.29 -12.99
N PHE A 3 3.50 -2.50 -11.78
CA PHE A 3 2.78 -3.11 -10.68
C PHE A 3 2.63 -2.10 -9.55
N LYS A 4 1.43 -2.01 -8.99
CA LYS A 4 1.11 -1.10 -7.88
C LYS A 4 0.73 -1.93 -6.67
N GLU A 5 1.54 -1.88 -5.62
CA GLU A 5 1.28 -2.60 -4.39
C GLU A 5 0.97 -1.64 -3.24
N ARG A 6 0.07 -2.07 -2.37
CA ARG A 6 -0.20 -1.43 -1.08
C ARG A 6 0.15 -2.41 0.03
N SER A 7 1.27 -2.24 0.65
CA SER A 7 1.76 -3.07 1.76
C SER A 7 0.80 -3.12 2.97
N PHE A 8 -0.14 -2.17 3.07
CA PHE A 8 -1.13 -2.10 4.15
C PHE A 8 -2.37 -2.99 3.96
N SER A 9 -2.56 -3.59 2.80
CA SER A 9 -3.79 -4.34 2.50
C SER A 9 -4.07 -5.50 3.48
N PRO A 10 -3.11 -6.39 3.81
CA PRO A 10 -3.35 -7.48 4.75
C PRO A 10 -3.52 -7.00 6.19
N SER A 11 -2.96 -5.84 6.57
CA SER A 11 -3.07 -5.29 7.93
C SER A 11 -4.50 -4.88 8.29
N LEU A 12 -5.30 -4.48 7.30
CA LEU A 12 -6.71 -4.12 7.50
C LEU A 12 -7.54 -5.31 8.00
N ILE A 13 -7.23 -6.51 7.55
CA ILE A 13 -7.91 -7.74 8.00
C ILE A 13 -7.65 -7.98 9.49
N LEU A 14 -6.42 -7.73 9.94
CA LEU A 14 -6.03 -7.87 11.33
C LEU A 14 -6.66 -6.80 12.26
N CYS A 15 -7.12 -5.67 11.70
CA CYS A 15 -7.85 -4.66 12.46
C CYS A 15 -9.30 -5.05 12.77
N VAL A 16 -9.88 -5.98 12.02
CA VAL A 16 -11.30 -6.40 12.19
C VAL A 16 -11.61 -6.84 13.63
N PRO A 17 -10.85 -7.73 14.28
CA PRO A 17 -11.13 -8.11 15.67
C PRO A 17 -11.00 -6.93 16.65
N MET A 18 -10.07 -5.99 16.44
CA MET A 18 -9.95 -4.79 17.27
C MET A 18 -11.21 -3.91 17.19
N PHE A 19 -11.67 -3.61 15.97
CA PHE A 19 -12.88 -2.81 15.79
C PHE A 19 -14.14 -3.54 16.27
N GLY A 20 -14.24 -4.84 16.05
CA GLY A 20 -15.34 -5.68 16.55
C GLY A 20 -15.44 -5.65 18.07
N THR A 21 -14.28 -5.69 18.74
CA THR A 21 -14.23 -5.63 20.21
C THR A 21 -14.65 -4.27 20.75
N LEU A 22 -14.14 -3.18 20.17
CA LEU A 22 -14.52 -1.82 20.55
C LEU A 22 -16.02 -1.58 20.37
N THR A 23 -16.56 -2.01 19.23
CA THR A 23 -18.00 -1.88 18.95
C THR A 23 -18.83 -2.66 19.94
N GLY A 24 -18.42 -3.88 20.28
CA GLY A 24 -19.09 -4.72 21.29
C GLY A 24 -19.09 -4.09 22.68
N LEU A 25 -17.95 -3.54 23.13
CA LEU A 25 -17.85 -2.85 24.41
C LEU A 25 -18.71 -1.58 24.46
N LEU A 26 -18.72 -0.79 23.40
CA LEU A 26 -19.59 0.40 23.30
C LEU A 26 -21.06 0.02 23.36
N TRP A 27 -21.46 -1.05 22.69
CA TRP A 27 -22.85 -1.51 22.70
C TRP A 27 -23.31 -2.00 24.10
N LEU A 28 -22.44 -2.72 24.83
CA LEU A 28 -22.69 -3.11 26.21
C LEU A 28 -22.85 -1.89 27.12
N LYS A 29 -22.02 -0.86 26.93
CA LYS A 29 -22.10 0.40 27.69
C LYS A 29 -23.41 1.16 27.40
N ILE A 30 -23.85 1.19 26.14
CA ILE A 30 -25.14 1.81 25.79
C ILE A 30 -26.32 1.08 26.45
N LYS A 31 -26.24 -0.25 26.61
CA LYS A 31 -27.24 -1.05 27.28
C LYS A 31 -27.19 -0.95 28.81
N ASN A 32 -26.34 -0.08 29.38
CA ASN A 32 -26.11 0.02 30.83
C ASN A 32 -25.75 -1.32 31.50
N THR A 33 -25.15 -2.25 30.76
CA THR A 33 -24.67 -3.51 31.28
C THR A 33 -23.31 -3.30 31.94
N GLU A 34 -23.17 -3.66 33.20
CA GLU A 34 -21.87 -3.61 33.88
C GLU A 34 -20.87 -4.57 33.22
N ILE A 35 -19.75 -4.03 32.77
CA ILE A 35 -18.68 -4.83 32.13
C ILE A 35 -17.83 -5.42 33.24
N SER A 36 -17.80 -6.73 33.35
CA SER A 36 -16.94 -7.42 34.31
C SER A 36 -15.46 -7.07 34.06
N PRO A 37 -14.68 -6.76 35.13
CA PRO A 37 -13.23 -6.49 35.01
C PRO A 37 -12.47 -7.64 34.35
N SER A 38 -12.91 -8.88 34.58
CA SER A 38 -12.31 -10.06 33.94
C SER A 38 -12.50 -10.05 32.42
N LEU A 39 -13.68 -9.65 31.93
CA LEU A 39 -13.96 -9.52 30.50
C LEU A 39 -13.08 -8.44 29.88
N LEU A 40 -13.01 -7.27 30.52
CA LEU A 40 -12.18 -6.15 30.06
C LEU A 40 -10.70 -6.56 29.92
N ASN A 41 -10.16 -7.28 30.91
CA ASN A 41 -8.78 -7.76 30.88
C ASN A 41 -8.51 -8.75 29.73
N LYS A 42 -9.47 -9.66 29.44
CA LYS A 42 -9.38 -10.56 28.27
C LYS A 42 -9.33 -9.77 26.97
N TRP A 43 -10.14 -8.72 26.85
CA TRP A 43 -10.17 -7.86 25.67
C TRP A 43 -8.85 -7.09 25.47
N PHE A 44 -8.29 -6.51 26.53
CA PHE A 44 -6.99 -5.85 26.47
C PHE A 44 -5.87 -6.81 26.06
N LYS A 45 -5.88 -8.04 26.58
CA LYS A 45 -4.91 -9.07 26.17
C LYS A 45 -5.06 -9.41 24.68
N LEU A 46 -6.28 -9.59 24.20
CA LEU A 46 -6.55 -9.87 22.80
C LEU A 46 -6.04 -8.73 21.90
N CYS A 47 -6.34 -7.48 22.24
CA CYS A 47 -5.84 -6.32 21.50
C CYS A 47 -4.32 -6.26 21.50
N GLY A 48 -3.67 -6.50 22.64
CA GLY A 48 -2.21 -6.52 22.76
C GLY A 48 -1.57 -7.60 21.87
N ILE A 49 -2.12 -8.81 21.88
CA ILE A 49 -1.66 -9.90 21.01
C ILE A 49 -1.85 -9.52 19.54
N THR A 50 -2.99 -8.98 19.16
CA THR A 50 -3.27 -8.57 17.77
C THR A 50 -2.29 -7.51 17.28
N LEU A 51 -2.00 -6.50 18.11
CA LEU A 51 -1.01 -5.46 17.80
C LEU A 51 0.39 -6.07 17.61
N LEU A 52 0.80 -6.97 18.48
CA LEU A 52 2.10 -7.63 18.38
C LEU A 52 2.21 -8.46 17.09
N VAL A 53 1.15 -9.20 16.75
CA VAL A 53 1.07 -9.95 15.49
C VAL A 53 1.17 -9.00 14.30
N MET A 54 0.50 -7.85 14.32
CA MET A 54 0.60 -6.86 13.23
C MET A 54 2.02 -6.33 13.05
N VAL A 55 2.68 -5.97 14.15
CA VAL A 55 4.07 -5.44 14.11
C VAL A 55 5.04 -6.45 13.50
N VAL A 56 4.84 -7.74 13.72
CA VAL A 56 5.68 -8.80 13.12
C VAL A 56 5.26 -9.13 11.69
N THR A 57 3.97 -9.23 11.44
CA THR A 57 3.45 -9.70 10.13
C THR A 57 3.71 -8.69 9.01
N ILE A 58 3.59 -7.39 9.29
CA ILE A 58 3.76 -6.35 8.26
C ILE A 58 5.16 -6.43 7.61
N PRO A 59 6.28 -6.34 8.35
CA PRO A 59 7.61 -6.37 7.73
C PRO A 59 7.90 -7.72 7.08
N VAL A 60 7.45 -8.83 7.66
CA VAL A 60 7.64 -10.16 7.07
C VAL A 60 6.91 -10.26 5.73
N TYR A 61 5.65 -9.86 5.68
CA TYR A 61 4.86 -9.84 4.45
C TYR A 61 5.50 -8.94 3.39
N THR A 62 5.88 -7.71 3.76
CA THR A 62 6.50 -6.76 2.85
C THR A 62 7.78 -7.35 2.24
N ASN A 63 8.68 -7.90 3.06
CA ASN A 63 9.91 -8.53 2.56
C ASN A 63 9.64 -9.70 1.60
N ILE A 64 8.66 -10.55 1.90
CA ILE A 64 8.33 -11.69 1.03
C ILE A 64 7.84 -11.20 -0.34
N ILE A 65 6.95 -10.21 -0.35
CA ILE A 65 6.38 -9.69 -1.58
C ILE A 65 7.43 -8.91 -2.39
N GLU A 66 8.22 -8.05 -1.74
CA GLU A 66 9.31 -7.31 -2.40
C GLU A 66 10.30 -8.27 -3.07
N ASN A 67 10.80 -9.27 -2.35
CA ASN A 67 11.70 -10.28 -2.90
C ASN A 67 11.08 -11.03 -4.09
N LYS A 68 9.79 -11.35 -4.02
CA LYS A 68 9.09 -12.01 -5.11
C LYS A 68 9.00 -11.12 -6.36
N ILE A 69 8.61 -9.87 -6.19
CA ILE A 69 8.49 -8.90 -7.30
C ILE A 69 9.86 -8.62 -7.92
N GLU A 70 10.91 -8.48 -7.11
CA GLU A 70 12.29 -8.33 -7.59
C GLU A 70 12.77 -9.57 -8.37
N SER A 71 12.44 -10.77 -7.89
CA SER A 71 12.77 -12.01 -8.60
C SER A 71 12.08 -12.15 -9.97
N GLU A 72 10.95 -11.49 -10.15
CA GLU A 72 10.24 -11.38 -11.43
C GLU A 72 10.82 -10.27 -12.35
N GLY A 73 11.90 -9.61 -11.92
CA GLY A 73 12.61 -8.60 -12.69
C GLY A 73 12.03 -7.20 -12.61
N TYR A 74 11.18 -6.93 -11.63
CA TYR A 74 10.69 -5.58 -11.35
C TYR A 74 11.61 -4.84 -10.40
N SER A 75 11.69 -3.52 -10.54
CA SER A 75 12.41 -2.62 -9.65
C SER A 75 11.53 -1.50 -9.15
N ILE A 76 11.75 -1.06 -7.92
CA ILE A 76 10.98 0.01 -7.30
C ILE A 76 11.32 1.36 -7.94
N CYS A 77 10.30 2.14 -8.28
CA CYS A 77 10.47 3.50 -8.78
C CYS A 77 10.15 4.53 -7.69
N ASN A 78 11.18 5.09 -7.09
CA ASN A 78 11.03 6.09 -6.03
C ASN A 78 10.37 7.40 -6.50
N TRP A 79 10.46 7.73 -7.78
CA TRP A 79 9.87 8.97 -8.33
C TRP A 79 8.35 8.88 -8.49
N TYR A 80 7.80 7.69 -8.70
CA TYR A 80 6.36 7.52 -8.94
C TYR A 80 5.58 7.12 -7.68
N GLY A 81 6.24 6.51 -6.69
CA GLY A 81 5.63 5.96 -5.49
C GLY A 81 5.67 6.89 -4.30
N ARG A 82 6.71 6.86 -3.55
CA ARG A 82 6.90 7.39 -2.17
C ARG A 82 6.65 8.89 -1.99
N GLY A 83 5.40 9.36 -2.18
CA GLY A 83 5.02 10.77 -1.93
C GLY A 83 4.45 11.05 -0.55
N SER A 84 3.96 10.03 0.18
CA SER A 84 3.36 10.16 1.51
C SER A 84 3.32 8.81 2.25
N ILE A 85 3.15 8.87 3.57
CA ILE A 85 2.94 7.67 4.39
C ILE A 85 1.69 6.94 3.89
N GLY A 86 1.84 5.65 3.55
CA GLY A 86 0.76 4.83 3.00
C GLY A 86 0.53 4.99 1.49
N ALA A 87 1.36 5.78 0.79
CA ALA A 87 1.36 5.77 -0.67
C ALA A 87 1.79 4.37 -1.18
N PRO A 88 1.17 3.88 -2.26
CA PRO A 88 1.56 2.60 -2.81
C PRO A 88 2.96 2.67 -3.42
N ASP A 89 3.71 1.59 -3.26
CA ASP A 89 4.96 1.40 -3.97
C ASP A 89 4.66 1.09 -5.45
N ILE A 90 5.43 1.73 -6.33
CA ILE A 90 5.30 1.57 -7.77
C ILE A 90 6.50 0.79 -8.28
N TRP A 91 6.23 -0.37 -8.82
CA TRP A 91 7.21 -1.28 -9.39
C TRP A 91 7.17 -1.19 -10.91
N VAL A 92 8.33 -1.08 -11.53
CA VAL A 92 8.49 -0.98 -12.97
C VAL A 92 9.31 -2.15 -13.51
N SER A 93 8.96 -2.65 -14.68
CA SER A 93 9.67 -3.79 -15.30
C SER A 93 11.05 -3.40 -15.85
N SER A 94 11.42 -2.14 -15.82
CA SER A 94 12.77 -1.65 -16.13
C SER A 94 12.99 -0.32 -15.44
N GLN A 95 14.15 -0.17 -14.82
CA GLN A 95 14.56 1.08 -14.16
C GLN A 95 14.62 2.27 -15.13
N SER A 96 14.79 2.01 -16.43
CA SER A 96 14.76 3.05 -17.48
C SER A 96 13.41 3.76 -17.63
N TYR A 97 12.32 3.19 -17.07
CA TYR A 97 11.00 3.84 -17.04
C TYR A 97 10.81 4.76 -15.83
N CYS A 98 11.73 4.71 -14.87
CA CYS A 98 11.69 5.50 -13.65
C CYS A 98 12.38 6.85 -13.85
N ILE A 99 11.69 7.80 -14.47
CA ILE A 99 12.22 9.11 -14.87
C ILE A 99 11.76 10.18 -13.89
N LYS A 100 12.67 10.99 -13.37
CA LYS A 100 12.41 12.01 -12.35
C LYS A 100 11.33 13.02 -12.77
N GLU A 101 11.39 13.48 -14.00
CA GLU A 101 10.47 14.45 -14.59
C GLU A 101 9.02 13.93 -14.61
N GLY A 102 8.84 12.62 -14.69
CA GLY A 102 7.54 11.96 -14.66
C GLY A 102 6.81 12.09 -13.32
N PHE A 103 7.47 12.52 -12.24
CA PHE A 103 6.84 12.74 -10.94
C PHE A 103 5.67 13.73 -11.02
N LYS A 104 5.79 14.80 -11.81
CA LYS A 104 4.75 15.85 -11.94
C LYS A 104 3.48 15.34 -12.64
N VAL A 105 3.61 14.33 -13.48
CA VAL A 105 2.53 13.73 -14.30
C VAL A 105 2.33 12.24 -14.01
N ARG A 106 2.74 11.80 -12.82
CA ARG A 106 2.82 10.38 -12.45
C ARG A 106 1.48 9.63 -12.58
N VAL A 107 0.37 10.29 -12.31
CA VAL A 107 -0.96 9.65 -12.33
C VAL A 107 -1.32 9.29 -13.76
N GLU A 108 -1.24 10.25 -14.65
CA GLU A 108 -1.55 10.12 -16.08
C GLU A 108 -0.55 9.18 -16.77
N LEU A 109 0.73 9.27 -16.39
CA LEU A 109 1.78 8.40 -16.91
C LEU A 109 1.59 6.94 -16.50
N ILE A 110 1.27 6.68 -15.23
CA ILE A 110 1.00 5.32 -14.71
C ILE A 110 -0.23 4.75 -15.41
N ASP A 111 -1.25 5.55 -15.61
CA ASP A 111 -2.47 5.12 -16.29
C ASP A 111 -2.18 4.79 -17.76
N TRP A 112 -1.44 5.64 -18.45
CA TRP A 112 -0.99 5.37 -19.81
C TRP A 112 -0.17 4.07 -19.89
N LEU A 113 0.79 3.86 -18.99
CA LEU A 113 1.63 2.65 -18.96
C LEU A 113 0.84 1.36 -18.70
N LYS A 114 -0.27 1.43 -17.95
CA LYS A 114 -1.15 0.27 -17.72
C LYS A 114 -1.89 -0.16 -18.98
N HIS A 115 -2.28 0.79 -19.83
CA HIS A 115 -3.05 0.52 -21.04
C HIS A 115 -2.16 0.11 -22.23
N GLN A 116 -0.81 0.12 -22.05
CA GLN A 116 0.07 -0.36 -23.12
C GLN A 116 0.02 -1.89 -23.24
N THR A 117 -0.31 -2.38 -24.41
CA THR A 117 -0.30 -3.81 -24.75
C THR A 117 1.11 -4.31 -25.05
N THR A 118 1.98 -3.44 -25.56
CA THR A 118 3.39 -3.73 -25.86
C THR A 118 4.31 -2.96 -24.90
N LYS A 119 5.52 -3.48 -24.68
CA LYS A 119 6.52 -2.76 -23.86
C LYS A 119 6.97 -1.51 -24.59
N PRO A 120 6.67 -0.28 -24.09
CA PRO A 120 7.16 0.96 -24.68
C PRO A 120 8.68 1.03 -24.57
N THR A 121 9.31 1.74 -25.48
CA THR A 121 10.74 2.05 -25.31
C THR A 121 10.93 3.15 -24.27
N PRO A 122 12.14 3.29 -23.66
CA PRO A 122 12.42 4.41 -22.77
C PRO A 122 12.20 5.79 -23.41
N LYS A 123 12.40 5.88 -24.73
CA LYS A 123 12.12 7.10 -25.50
C LYS A 123 10.64 7.43 -25.56
N ASP A 124 9.78 6.42 -25.71
CA ASP A 124 8.33 6.63 -25.73
C ASP A 124 7.82 7.15 -24.38
N VAL A 125 8.38 6.63 -23.28
CA VAL A 125 8.07 7.09 -21.93
C VAL A 125 8.49 8.56 -21.76
N THR A 126 9.70 8.93 -22.21
CA THR A 126 10.18 10.32 -22.14
C THR A 126 9.32 11.24 -23.00
N ASN A 127 8.97 10.85 -24.21
CA ASN A 127 8.11 11.62 -25.09
C ASN A 127 6.72 11.83 -24.49
N LYS A 128 6.15 10.77 -23.89
CA LYS A 128 4.86 10.87 -23.21
C LYS A 128 4.90 11.79 -21.98
N ILE A 129 5.98 11.76 -21.20
CA ILE A 129 6.19 12.71 -20.10
C ILE A 129 6.18 14.14 -20.61
N ASN A 130 6.95 14.43 -21.68
CA ASN A 130 7.02 15.77 -22.26
C ASN A 130 5.67 16.25 -22.79
N GLU A 131 4.93 15.38 -23.48
CA GLU A 131 3.54 15.65 -23.94
C GLU A 131 2.63 16.02 -22.77
N LEU A 132 2.64 15.20 -21.71
CA LEU A 132 1.78 15.43 -20.53
C LEU A 132 2.17 16.70 -19.77
N LEU A 133 3.45 17.04 -19.71
CA LEU A 133 3.93 18.29 -19.11
C LEU A 133 3.50 19.52 -19.92
N THR A 134 3.53 19.43 -21.24
CA THR A 134 3.10 20.53 -22.13
C THR A 134 1.59 20.77 -22.03
N ASN A 135 0.79 19.70 -21.90
CA ASN A 135 -0.65 19.81 -21.76
C ASN A 135 -1.12 20.33 -20.38
N LYS A 136 -0.22 20.42 -19.41
CA LYS A 136 -0.49 20.87 -18.03
C LYS A 136 -0.11 22.33 -17.78
N LEU A 137 0.55 22.97 -18.76
CA LEU A 137 0.89 24.41 -18.77
C LEU A 137 -0.24 25.22 -19.41
#